data_a84152db2fa3db52f7ee946bd5cd73c9
#
_entry.id   a84152db2fa3db52f7ee946bd5cd73c9
#
_cell.length_a   1.000
_cell.length_b   1.000
_cell.length_c   1.000
_cell.angle_alpha   90.00
_cell.angle_beta   90.00
_cell.angle_gamma   90.00
#
_symmetry.space_group_name_H-M   'P 1'
#
loop_
_entity.id
_entity.type
_entity.pdbx_description
1 polymer ?
#
loop_
_entity_poly.entity_id
_entity_poly.type
_entity_poly.pdbx_seq_one_letter_code
_entity_poly.pdbx_strand_id
1 'polypeptide(L)'
;MKKATAITCVFLDIGGVLLTNGWDHPARKRAAANFKLELAEMEDRHHLTFDTYEEGKLTLEEYLGRVVFYQKRPFTRAQFQRFMFAQSKPYPDMIELVAQLKVRHGLKIAVVSNEGRELNAYRIRKFKLDRFVDSFISSCFVHVRKPDADIFRLALDIAQAPARQVLYIENTPMFVQIAEGLGIRSILHADYKSTCAKLASLGLQNAEGVIHETS
;
A
#
# COMPACT_ATOMS: atom_id res chain seq x y z
N MET A 1 -6.63 19.70 -30.86
CA MET A 1 -6.56 19.27 -29.43
C MET A 1 -5.87 17.90 -29.38
N LYS A 2 -4.76 17.74 -28.66
CA LYS A 2 -4.16 16.40 -28.46
C LYS A 2 -5.12 15.57 -27.61
N LYS A 3 -5.56 14.42 -28.13
CA LYS A 3 -6.40 13.45 -27.41
C LYS A 3 -5.69 13.08 -26.11
N ALA A 4 -6.34 13.23 -24.95
CA ALA A 4 -5.73 12.85 -23.69
C ALA A 4 -5.33 11.36 -23.74
N THR A 5 -4.10 11.05 -23.31
CA THR A 5 -3.61 9.66 -23.33
C THR A 5 -4.46 8.83 -22.36
N ALA A 6 -5.09 7.78 -22.87
CA ALA A 6 -5.93 6.90 -22.05
C ALA A 6 -5.08 6.21 -20.96
N ILE A 7 -5.64 6.09 -19.76
CA ILE A 7 -5.08 5.26 -18.69
C ILE A 7 -5.36 3.80 -19.02
N THR A 8 -4.33 2.96 -18.94
CA THR A 8 -4.41 1.51 -19.18
C THR A 8 -3.93 0.69 -17.99
N CYS A 9 -3.28 1.34 -17.02
CA CYS A 9 -2.76 0.69 -15.84
C CYS A 9 -2.95 1.58 -14.61
N VAL A 10 -3.25 0.98 -13.47
CA VAL A 10 -3.31 1.67 -12.17
C VAL A 10 -2.28 1.05 -11.23
N PHE A 11 -1.42 1.89 -10.67
CA PHE A 11 -0.55 1.55 -9.56
C PHE A 11 -1.22 1.94 -8.25
N LEU A 12 -1.09 1.11 -7.23
CA LEU A 12 -1.75 1.30 -5.93
C LEU A 12 -0.77 1.10 -4.78
N ASP A 13 -0.82 1.98 -3.79
CA ASP A 13 -0.32 1.60 -2.48
C ASP A 13 -1.35 0.69 -1.76
N ILE A 14 -0.89 -0.10 -0.80
CA ILE A 14 -1.76 -0.91 0.07
C ILE A 14 -2.11 -0.13 1.33
N GLY A 15 -1.08 0.32 2.05
CA GLY A 15 -1.24 1.00 3.33
C GLY A 15 -1.84 2.41 3.16
N GLY A 16 -2.96 2.70 3.84
CA GLY A 16 -3.63 4.00 3.72
C GLY A 16 -4.47 4.18 2.45
N VAL A 17 -4.48 3.20 1.52
CA VAL A 17 -5.28 3.24 0.28
C VAL A 17 -6.29 2.09 0.21
N LEU A 18 -5.84 0.85 0.24
CA LEU A 18 -6.70 -0.34 0.24
C LEU A 18 -6.96 -0.87 1.64
N LEU A 19 -5.99 -0.73 2.51
CA LEU A 19 -6.01 -1.16 3.91
C LEU A 19 -5.46 -0.03 4.79
N THR A 20 -5.66 -0.15 6.11
CA THR A 20 -4.91 0.70 7.07
C THR A 20 -3.40 0.49 6.92
N ASN A 21 -2.58 1.45 7.36
CA ASN A 21 -1.12 1.33 7.30
C ASN A 21 -0.57 0.09 8.04
N GLY A 22 -1.33 -0.44 8.98
CA GLY A 22 -1.04 -1.72 9.66
C GLY A 22 0.04 -1.61 10.73
N TRP A 23 1.29 -1.39 10.38
CA TRP A 23 2.39 -1.30 11.35
C TRP A 23 3.01 0.09 11.45
N ASP A 24 2.16 1.12 11.41
CA ASP A 24 2.50 2.51 11.60
C ASP A 24 2.77 2.86 13.08
N HIS A 25 3.21 4.10 13.34
CA HIS A 25 3.45 4.57 14.71
C HIS A 25 2.23 4.39 15.64
N PRO A 26 0.97 4.72 15.25
CA PRO A 26 -0.20 4.44 16.08
C PRO A 26 -0.36 2.95 16.42
N ALA A 27 -0.09 2.04 15.49
CA ALA A 27 -0.17 0.59 15.73
C ALA A 27 0.92 0.15 16.72
N ARG A 28 2.15 0.65 16.58
CA ARG A 28 3.25 0.36 17.51
C ARG A 28 2.99 0.94 18.90
N LYS A 29 2.41 2.13 18.99
CA LYS A 29 1.97 2.71 20.27
C LYS A 29 0.94 1.82 20.99
N ARG A 30 -0.06 1.29 20.24
CA ARG A 30 -1.02 0.32 20.79
C ARG A 30 -0.35 -0.98 21.22
N ALA A 31 0.64 -1.46 20.45
CA ALA A 31 1.42 -2.64 20.82
C ALA A 31 2.20 -2.42 22.11
N ALA A 32 2.91 -1.30 22.23
CA ALA A 32 3.65 -0.94 23.44
C ALA A 32 2.74 -0.93 24.68
N ALA A 33 1.57 -0.30 24.59
CA ALA A 33 0.59 -0.29 25.68
C ALA A 33 0.06 -1.69 26.01
N ASN A 34 -0.32 -2.49 25.00
CA ASN A 34 -0.90 -3.82 25.18
C ASN A 34 0.10 -4.83 25.79
N PHE A 35 1.36 -4.74 25.39
CA PHE A 35 2.41 -5.66 25.80
C PHE A 35 3.34 -5.10 26.87
N LYS A 36 3.02 -3.91 27.41
CA LYS A 36 3.80 -3.20 28.44
C LYS A 36 5.28 -3.05 28.04
N LEU A 37 5.50 -2.55 26.82
CA LEU A 37 6.80 -2.25 26.27
C LEU A 37 7.12 -0.75 26.43
N GLU A 38 8.42 -0.42 26.56
CA GLU A 38 8.86 0.95 26.48
C GLU A 38 8.77 1.41 25.01
N LEU A 39 7.91 2.40 24.73
CA LEU A 39 7.61 2.84 23.37
C LEU A 39 8.84 3.49 22.71
N ALA A 40 9.55 4.35 23.44
CA ALA A 40 10.70 5.06 22.88
C ALA A 40 11.78 4.07 22.43
N GLU A 41 12.13 3.10 23.26
CA GLU A 41 13.11 2.08 22.90
C GLU A 41 12.64 1.22 21.72
N MET A 42 11.34 0.88 21.66
CA MET A 42 10.79 0.12 20.54
C MET A 42 10.85 0.92 19.23
N GLU A 43 10.57 2.22 19.27
CA GLU A 43 10.66 3.12 18.10
C GLU A 43 12.10 3.29 17.63
N ASP A 44 13.07 3.51 18.54
CA ASP A 44 14.47 3.62 18.19
C ASP A 44 14.98 2.35 17.48
N ARG A 45 14.65 1.17 18.03
CA ARG A 45 15.00 -0.11 17.42
C ARG A 45 14.28 -0.35 16.10
N HIS A 46 13.03 0.08 15.99
CA HIS A 46 12.27 0.05 14.74
C HIS A 46 12.96 0.91 13.67
N HIS A 47 13.30 2.16 13.98
CA HIS A 47 13.98 3.05 13.03
C HIS A 47 15.29 2.48 12.48
N LEU A 48 16.03 1.74 13.29
CA LEU A 48 17.29 1.12 12.88
C LEU A 48 17.11 -0.14 12.00
N THR A 49 15.90 -0.67 11.89
CA THR A 49 15.69 -2.00 11.29
C THR A 49 14.58 -2.08 10.25
N PHE A 50 13.64 -1.11 10.25
CA PHE A 50 12.42 -1.27 9.44
C PHE A 50 12.71 -1.18 7.93
N ASP A 51 13.64 -0.35 7.49
CA ASP A 51 14.04 -0.26 6.08
C ASP A 51 14.53 -1.61 5.58
N THR A 52 15.44 -2.23 6.32
CA THR A 52 15.99 -3.55 6.00
C THR A 52 14.90 -4.64 6.00
N TYR A 53 13.91 -4.55 6.90
CA TYR A 53 12.76 -5.45 6.94
C TYR A 53 11.82 -5.23 5.74
N GLU A 54 11.49 -3.99 5.41
CA GLU A 54 10.65 -3.67 4.25
C GLU A 54 11.34 -3.96 2.91
N GLU A 55 12.66 -3.96 2.85
CA GLU A 55 13.41 -4.44 1.69
C GLU A 55 13.51 -5.98 1.62
N GLY A 56 12.88 -6.69 2.56
CA GLY A 56 12.87 -8.16 2.56
C GLY A 56 14.20 -8.81 2.87
N LYS A 57 15.16 -8.06 3.43
CA LYS A 57 16.48 -8.52 3.87
C LYS A 57 16.48 -9.08 5.29
N LEU A 58 15.38 -8.87 6.03
CA LEU A 58 15.08 -9.47 7.31
C LEU A 58 13.75 -10.20 7.24
N THR A 59 13.69 -11.34 7.90
CA THR A 59 12.42 -12.01 8.21
C THR A 59 11.67 -11.25 9.32
N LEU A 60 10.38 -11.48 9.45
CA LEU A 60 9.61 -10.96 10.58
C LEU A 60 10.16 -11.44 11.93
N GLU A 61 10.66 -12.67 11.98
CA GLU A 61 11.25 -13.22 13.21
C GLU A 61 12.51 -12.45 13.63
N GLU A 62 13.40 -12.17 12.68
CA GLU A 62 14.62 -11.38 12.92
C GLU A 62 14.27 -9.93 13.29
N TYR A 63 13.34 -9.30 12.56
CA TYR A 63 12.86 -7.95 12.89
C TYR A 63 12.29 -7.90 14.31
N LEU A 64 11.36 -8.79 14.65
CA LEU A 64 10.80 -8.85 16.00
C LEU A 64 11.84 -9.22 17.06
N GLY A 65 12.83 -10.03 16.71
CA GLY A 65 13.98 -10.32 17.57
C GLY A 65 14.75 -9.07 17.96
N ARG A 66 14.96 -8.16 17.01
CA ARG A 66 15.70 -6.91 17.24
C ARG A 66 14.86 -5.84 17.93
N VAL A 67 13.57 -5.74 17.61
CA VAL A 67 12.71 -4.64 18.07
C VAL A 67 11.98 -4.95 19.37
N VAL A 68 11.58 -6.20 19.59
CA VAL A 68 10.73 -6.59 20.72
C VAL A 68 11.38 -7.64 21.61
N PHE A 69 11.94 -8.69 21.01
CA PHE A 69 12.44 -9.89 21.70
C PHE A 69 13.96 -9.90 21.87
N TYR A 70 14.58 -8.73 21.92
CA TYR A 70 16.01 -8.58 22.27
C TYR A 70 16.29 -8.92 23.75
N GLN A 71 15.25 -9.05 24.54
CA GLN A 71 15.26 -9.58 25.92
C GLN A 71 14.05 -10.46 26.14
N LYS A 72 14.04 -11.24 27.26
CA LYS A 72 12.94 -12.13 27.64
C LYS A 72 11.65 -11.32 27.87
N ARG A 73 10.54 -11.81 27.31
CA ARG A 73 9.21 -11.20 27.43
C ARG A 73 8.22 -12.18 28.07
N PRO A 74 7.19 -11.69 28.79
CA PRO A 74 6.14 -12.54 29.39
C PRO A 74 5.08 -13.00 28.36
N PHE A 75 5.28 -12.72 27.07
CA PHE A 75 4.40 -13.10 25.97
C PHE A 75 5.22 -13.71 24.82
N THR A 76 4.54 -14.48 23.96
CA THR A 76 5.18 -15.19 22.86
C THR A 76 5.26 -14.34 21.58
N ARG A 77 6.21 -14.69 20.68
CA ARG A 77 6.29 -14.10 19.33
C ARG A 77 4.98 -14.25 18.57
N ALA A 78 4.33 -15.42 18.66
CA ALA A 78 3.04 -15.66 18.00
C ALA A 78 1.91 -14.77 18.51
N GLN A 79 1.89 -14.43 19.80
CA GLN A 79 0.92 -13.47 20.36
C GLN A 79 1.16 -12.07 19.80
N PHE A 80 2.43 -11.63 19.76
CA PHE A 80 2.78 -10.33 19.24
C PHE A 80 2.50 -10.22 17.72
N GLN A 81 2.88 -11.23 16.95
CA GLN A 81 2.62 -11.30 15.50
C GLN A 81 1.10 -11.26 15.20
N ARG A 82 0.28 -12.00 15.94
CA ARG A 82 -1.18 -11.92 15.77
C ARG A 82 -1.72 -10.52 16.04
N PHE A 83 -1.21 -9.85 17.08
CA PHE A 83 -1.58 -8.47 17.36
C PHE A 83 -1.17 -7.53 16.22
N MET A 84 0.08 -7.62 15.75
CA MET A 84 0.62 -6.84 14.63
C MET A 84 -0.24 -7.02 13.36
N PHE A 85 -0.54 -8.24 12.98
CA PHE A 85 -1.35 -8.54 11.80
C PHE A 85 -2.79 -8.05 11.93
N ALA A 86 -3.36 -8.11 13.14
CA ALA A 86 -4.70 -7.63 13.42
C ALA A 86 -4.88 -6.11 13.30
N GLN A 87 -3.78 -5.33 13.21
CA GLN A 87 -3.83 -3.90 12.94
C GLN A 87 -4.22 -3.59 11.49
N SER A 88 -4.05 -4.54 10.57
CA SER A 88 -4.50 -4.41 9.19
C SER A 88 -6.01 -4.54 9.11
N LYS A 89 -6.68 -3.49 8.64
CA LYS A 89 -8.13 -3.44 8.38
C LYS A 89 -8.37 -3.03 6.94
N PRO A 90 -9.38 -3.59 6.26
CA PRO A 90 -9.69 -3.21 4.88
C PRO A 90 -10.42 -1.85 4.83
N TYR A 91 -10.27 -1.18 3.71
CA TYR A 91 -11.19 -0.15 3.22
C TYR A 91 -12.05 -0.78 2.12
N PRO A 92 -13.20 -1.38 2.46
CA PRO A 92 -13.99 -2.19 1.52
C PRO A 92 -14.38 -1.40 0.27
N ASP A 93 -14.78 -0.13 0.45
CA ASP A 93 -15.20 0.74 -0.64
C ASP A 93 -14.07 0.97 -1.67
N MET A 94 -12.82 1.13 -1.19
CA MET A 94 -11.67 1.30 -2.08
C MET A 94 -11.31 0.01 -2.81
N ILE A 95 -11.39 -1.13 -2.13
CA ILE A 95 -11.16 -2.45 -2.74
C ILE A 95 -12.19 -2.70 -3.85
N GLU A 96 -13.47 -2.47 -3.57
CA GLU A 96 -14.56 -2.63 -4.52
C GLU A 96 -14.41 -1.66 -5.71
N LEU A 97 -14.11 -0.39 -5.44
CA LEU A 97 -13.85 0.63 -6.45
C LEU A 97 -12.80 0.16 -7.45
N VAL A 98 -11.64 -0.28 -6.97
CA VAL A 98 -10.54 -0.70 -7.85
C VAL A 98 -10.91 -1.96 -8.63
N ALA A 99 -11.58 -2.93 -8.01
CA ALA A 99 -12.03 -4.14 -8.68
C ALA A 99 -13.02 -3.82 -9.81
N GLN A 100 -13.96 -2.90 -9.59
CA GLN A 100 -14.92 -2.45 -10.61
C GLN A 100 -14.24 -1.68 -11.75
N LEU A 101 -13.31 -0.76 -11.42
CA LEU A 101 -12.53 -0.02 -12.43
C LEU A 101 -11.74 -0.96 -13.33
N LYS A 102 -11.12 -2.00 -12.77
CA LYS A 102 -10.42 -3.03 -13.54
C LYS A 102 -11.33 -3.65 -14.60
N VAL A 103 -12.49 -4.14 -14.18
CA VAL A 103 -13.43 -4.84 -15.07
C VAL A 103 -13.98 -3.88 -16.11
N ARG A 104 -14.44 -2.71 -15.70
CA ARG A 104 -15.13 -1.75 -16.56
C ARG A 104 -14.23 -1.15 -17.64
N HIS A 105 -12.97 -0.85 -17.27
CA HIS A 105 -12.05 -0.15 -18.17
C HIS A 105 -10.94 -1.04 -18.72
N GLY A 106 -10.94 -2.34 -18.40
CA GLY A 106 -9.91 -3.28 -18.85
C GLY A 106 -8.51 -2.93 -18.34
N LEU A 107 -8.41 -2.38 -17.10
CA LEU A 107 -7.16 -1.88 -16.55
C LEU A 107 -6.26 -3.01 -16.03
N LYS A 108 -4.96 -2.87 -16.23
CA LYS A 108 -3.98 -3.60 -15.42
C LYS A 108 -3.90 -2.96 -14.03
N ILE A 109 -3.87 -3.77 -12.98
CA ILE A 109 -3.73 -3.30 -11.60
C ILE A 109 -2.43 -3.84 -11.03
N ALA A 110 -1.54 -2.95 -10.63
CA ALA A 110 -0.28 -3.30 -9.98
C ALA A 110 -0.17 -2.62 -8.62
N VAL A 111 0.26 -3.36 -7.61
CA VAL A 111 0.60 -2.80 -6.29
C VAL A 111 2.04 -2.30 -6.32
N VAL A 112 2.28 -1.08 -5.81
CA VAL A 112 3.62 -0.50 -5.59
C VAL A 112 3.66 0.00 -4.13
N SER A 113 4.11 -0.85 -3.22
CA SER A 113 3.95 -0.64 -1.77
C SER A 113 5.19 -1.03 -0.98
N ASN A 114 5.47 -0.27 0.09
CA ASN A 114 6.49 -0.65 1.07
C ASN A 114 5.87 -1.60 2.09
N GLU A 115 6.37 -2.83 2.16
CA GLU A 115 5.77 -3.90 2.95
C GLU A 115 6.82 -4.88 3.48
N GLY A 116 6.68 -5.30 4.75
CA GLY A 116 7.41 -6.47 5.22
C GLY A 116 6.80 -7.77 4.72
N ARG A 117 7.63 -8.75 4.35
CA ARG A 117 7.25 -9.95 3.59
C ARG A 117 6.08 -10.73 4.19
N GLU A 118 6.12 -11.06 5.47
CA GLU A 118 5.12 -11.90 6.11
C GLU A 118 3.80 -11.15 6.33
N LEU A 119 3.88 -9.85 6.64
CA LEU A 119 2.71 -8.98 6.76
C LEU A 119 2.03 -8.80 5.40
N ASN A 120 2.82 -8.56 4.35
CA ASN A 120 2.33 -8.45 2.98
C ASN A 120 1.62 -9.74 2.53
N ALA A 121 2.25 -10.89 2.71
CA ALA A 121 1.66 -12.18 2.38
C ALA A 121 0.36 -12.45 3.16
N TYR A 122 0.29 -12.03 4.43
CA TYR A 122 -0.94 -12.11 5.21
C TYR A 122 -2.03 -11.20 4.62
N ARG A 123 -1.71 -9.94 4.29
CA ARG A 123 -2.64 -8.95 3.73
C ARG A 123 -3.22 -9.41 2.40
N ILE A 124 -2.37 -9.86 1.48
CA ILE A 124 -2.79 -10.35 0.17
C ILE A 124 -3.82 -11.46 0.33
N ARG A 125 -3.51 -12.50 1.12
CA ARG A 125 -4.41 -13.63 1.34
C ARG A 125 -5.67 -13.28 2.13
N LYS A 126 -5.52 -12.57 3.24
CA LYS A 126 -6.62 -12.25 4.16
C LYS A 126 -7.69 -11.39 3.50
N PHE A 127 -7.27 -10.42 2.70
CA PHE A 127 -8.16 -9.46 2.06
C PHE A 127 -8.39 -9.76 0.58
N LYS A 128 -7.86 -10.93 0.10
CA LYS A 128 -8.07 -11.44 -1.27
C LYS A 128 -7.67 -10.42 -2.34
N LEU A 129 -6.58 -9.68 -2.12
CA LEU A 129 -6.10 -8.65 -3.05
C LEU A 129 -5.69 -9.26 -4.40
N ASP A 130 -5.23 -10.49 -4.40
CA ASP A 130 -4.87 -11.30 -5.57
C ASP A 130 -6.04 -11.57 -6.54
N ARG A 131 -7.29 -11.29 -6.15
CA ARG A 131 -8.45 -11.43 -7.03
C ARG A 131 -8.54 -10.35 -8.10
N PHE A 132 -7.98 -9.17 -7.83
CA PHE A 132 -8.05 -8.05 -8.77
C PHE A 132 -6.69 -7.41 -9.09
N VAL A 133 -5.66 -7.69 -8.31
CA VAL A 133 -4.28 -7.22 -8.57
C VAL A 133 -3.57 -8.21 -9.49
N ASP A 134 -2.99 -7.70 -10.59
CA ASP A 134 -2.27 -8.50 -11.57
C ASP A 134 -0.81 -8.72 -11.18
N SER A 135 -0.19 -7.76 -10.48
CA SER A 135 1.19 -7.87 -10.01
C SER A 135 1.42 -7.11 -8.70
N PHE A 136 2.32 -7.64 -7.86
CA PHE A 136 2.71 -7.06 -6.59
C PHE A 136 4.19 -6.66 -6.65
N ILE A 137 4.46 -5.38 -6.83
CA ILE A 137 5.77 -4.76 -6.72
C ILE A 137 5.91 -4.26 -5.28
N SER A 138 5.90 -5.21 -4.35
CA SER A 138 6.09 -4.94 -2.93
C SER A 138 7.57 -4.88 -2.63
N SER A 139 8.01 -3.90 -1.88
CA SER A 139 9.43 -3.65 -1.58
C SER A 139 10.18 -4.89 -1.07
N CYS A 140 9.52 -5.70 -0.24
CA CYS A 140 10.09 -6.96 0.29
C CYS A 140 10.27 -8.07 -0.75
N PHE A 141 9.69 -7.94 -1.95
CA PHE A 141 9.86 -8.90 -3.04
C PHE A 141 10.94 -8.44 -4.04
N VAL A 142 11.03 -7.13 -4.24
CA VAL A 142 11.90 -6.53 -5.25
C VAL A 142 13.16 -5.90 -4.67
N HIS A 143 13.30 -5.87 -3.33
CA HIS A 143 14.46 -5.36 -2.57
C HIS A 143 14.78 -3.87 -2.83
N VAL A 144 13.78 -3.11 -3.28
CA VAL A 144 13.80 -1.67 -3.48
C VAL A 144 12.53 -1.08 -2.89
N ARG A 145 12.62 0.03 -2.17
CA ARG A 145 11.46 0.65 -1.50
C ARG A 145 11.32 2.13 -1.85
N LYS A 146 10.10 2.64 -1.79
CA LYS A 146 9.84 4.09 -1.81
C LYS A 146 10.59 4.74 -0.61
N PRO A 147 11.27 5.86 -0.77
CA PRO A 147 11.19 6.85 -1.84
C PRO A 147 12.12 6.61 -3.04
N ASP A 148 12.84 5.50 -3.15
CA ASP A 148 13.66 5.22 -4.32
C ASP A 148 12.78 5.13 -5.58
N ALA A 149 13.14 5.93 -6.60
CA ALA A 149 12.42 5.97 -7.86
C ALA A 149 12.51 4.66 -8.66
N ASP A 150 13.49 3.81 -8.38
CA ASP A 150 13.70 2.55 -9.10
C ASP A 150 12.56 1.55 -8.88
N ILE A 151 11.85 1.62 -7.76
CA ILE A 151 10.66 0.79 -7.56
C ILE A 151 9.56 1.11 -8.59
N PHE A 152 9.40 2.39 -8.96
CA PHE A 152 8.43 2.81 -9.99
C PHE A 152 8.92 2.45 -11.40
N ARG A 153 10.22 2.56 -11.69
CA ARG A 153 10.80 2.13 -12.96
C ARG A 153 10.58 0.64 -13.16
N LEU A 154 10.88 -0.15 -12.14
CA LEU A 154 10.63 -1.59 -12.13
C LEU A 154 9.13 -1.91 -12.31
N ALA A 155 8.25 -1.16 -11.64
CA ALA A 155 6.81 -1.33 -11.79
C ALA A 155 6.34 -1.04 -13.23
N LEU A 156 6.86 -0.01 -13.88
CA LEU A 156 6.58 0.30 -15.29
C LEU A 156 7.04 -0.83 -16.21
N ASP A 157 8.24 -1.36 -15.98
CA ASP A 157 8.81 -2.46 -16.77
C ASP A 157 8.00 -3.76 -16.60
N ILE A 158 7.60 -4.10 -15.36
CA ILE A 158 6.77 -5.29 -15.09
C ILE A 158 5.36 -5.13 -15.70
N ALA A 159 4.74 -3.96 -15.54
CA ALA A 159 3.42 -3.69 -16.08
C ALA A 159 3.42 -3.55 -17.62
N GLN A 160 4.59 -3.36 -18.24
CA GLN A 160 4.74 -3.07 -19.67
C GLN A 160 3.82 -1.91 -20.09
N ALA A 161 3.81 -0.84 -19.29
CA ALA A 161 2.97 0.34 -19.49
C ALA A 161 3.82 1.62 -19.51
N PRO A 162 3.67 2.48 -20.53
CA PRO A 162 4.33 3.79 -20.53
C PRO A 162 3.82 4.66 -19.38
N ALA A 163 4.70 5.40 -18.72
CA ALA A 163 4.35 6.22 -17.54
C ALA A 163 3.11 7.11 -17.76
N ARG A 164 2.97 7.73 -18.95
CA ARG A 164 1.79 8.56 -19.30
C ARG A 164 0.45 7.83 -19.34
N GLN A 165 0.46 6.49 -19.37
CA GLN A 165 -0.72 5.63 -19.36
C GLN A 165 -1.00 5.01 -17.99
N VAL A 166 -0.16 5.33 -17.00
CA VAL A 166 -0.30 4.84 -15.63
C VAL A 166 -0.92 5.92 -14.75
N LEU A 167 -1.84 5.50 -13.89
CA LEU A 167 -2.36 6.29 -12.80
C LEU A 167 -1.92 5.67 -11.47
N TYR A 168 -1.27 6.45 -10.61
CA TYR A 168 -0.86 6.00 -9.29
C TYR A 168 -1.78 6.59 -8.20
N ILE A 169 -2.26 5.76 -7.28
CA ILE A 169 -3.09 6.17 -6.13
C ILE A 169 -2.30 5.88 -4.85
N GLU A 170 -2.02 6.95 -4.09
CA GLU A 170 -1.10 6.94 -2.96
C GLU A 170 -1.54 7.96 -1.89
N ASN A 171 -1.35 7.68 -0.62
CA ASN A 171 -1.69 8.59 0.48
C ASN A 171 -0.50 9.42 1.01
N THR A 172 0.72 9.15 0.55
CA THR A 172 1.93 9.86 0.97
C THR A 172 2.34 10.90 -0.08
N PRO A 173 2.30 12.21 0.23
CA PRO A 173 2.58 13.26 -0.76
C PRO A 173 3.95 13.14 -1.43
N MET A 174 5.00 12.77 -0.68
CA MET A 174 6.35 12.60 -1.22
C MET A 174 6.38 11.50 -2.31
N PHE A 175 5.68 10.39 -2.13
CA PHE A 175 5.68 9.29 -3.10
C PHE A 175 4.90 9.65 -4.36
N VAL A 176 3.83 10.46 -4.22
CA VAL A 176 3.13 11.08 -5.35
C VAL A 176 4.08 11.94 -6.17
N GLN A 177 4.83 12.84 -5.54
CA GLN A 177 5.79 13.73 -6.21
C GLN A 177 6.87 12.96 -6.98
N ILE A 178 7.39 11.88 -6.40
CA ILE A 178 8.40 11.04 -7.07
C ILE A 178 7.82 10.37 -8.32
N ALA A 179 6.62 9.80 -8.22
CA ALA A 179 5.95 9.17 -9.35
C ALA A 179 5.65 10.20 -10.47
N GLU A 180 5.19 11.40 -10.10
CA GLU A 180 4.95 12.50 -11.05
C GLU A 180 6.24 12.95 -11.74
N GLY A 181 7.36 12.97 -11.03
CA GLY A 181 8.68 13.24 -11.60
C GLY A 181 9.11 12.25 -12.68
N LEU A 182 8.53 11.05 -12.70
CA LEU A 182 8.72 10.03 -13.73
C LEU A 182 7.66 10.09 -14.86
N GLY A 183 6.75 11.09 -14.81
CA GLY A 183 5.66 11.24 -15.78
C GLY A 183 4.45 10.33 -15.53
N ILE A 184 4.37 9.69 -14.35
CA ILE A 184 3.21 8.92 -13.92
C ILE A 184 2.17 9.91 -13.38
N ARG A 185 0.92 9.84 -13.87
CA ARG A 185 -0.17 10.62 -13.28
C ARG A 185 -0.51 10.07 -11.91
N SER A 186 -0.75 10.96 -10.94
CA SER A 186 -0.98 10.50 -9.57
C SER A 186 -2.22 11.13 -8.94
N ILE A 187 -2.85 10.39 -8.04
CA ILE A 187 -3.90 10.86 -7.16
C ILE A 187 -3.39 10.75 -5.73
N LEU A 188 -3.23 11.89 -5.05
CA LEU A 188 -3.07 11.88 -3.61
C LEU A 188 -4.40 11.50 -2.98
N HIS A 189 -4.44 10.29 -2.43
CA HIS A 189 -5.59 9.73 -1.74
C HIS A 189 -5.71 10.34 -0.35
N ALA A 190 -6.83 11.00 -0.08
CA ALA A 190 -7.18 11.48 1.26
C ALA A 190 -8.38 10.69 1.83
N ASP A 191 -9.36 10.41 0.96
CA ASP A 191 -10.58 9.67 1.28
C ASP A 191 -11.20 9.10 0.00
N TYR A 192 -12.19 8.23 0.18
CA TYR A 192 -12.91 7.58 -0.92
C TYR A 192 -13.58 8.59 -1.87
N LYS A 193 -14.32 9.56 -1.32
CA LYS A 193 -15.12 10.52 -2.10
C LYS A 193 -14.24 11.39 -2.99
N SER A 194 -13.16 11.94 -2.44
CA SER A 194 -12.21 12.78 -3.20
C SER A 194 -11.50 11.97 -4.27
N THR A 195 -11.17 10.70 -4.00
CA THR A 195 -10.56 9.81 -4.99
C THR A 195 -11.50 9.50 -6.13
N CYS A 196 -12.77 9.18 -5.85
CA CYS A 196 -13.80 8.98 -6.88
C CYS A 196 -13.96 10.22 -7.78
N ALA A 197 -13.99 11.42 -7.20
CA ALA A 197 -14.12 12.67 -7.96
C ALA A 197 -12.93 12.88 -8.91
N LYS A 198 -11.71 12.62 -8.44
CA LYS A 198 -10.48 12.70 -9.27
C LYS A 198 -10.46 11.63 -10.37
N LEU A 199 -10.87 10.40 -10.07
CA LEU A 199 -11.01 9.33 -11.06
C LEU A 199 -12.02 9.71 -12.14
N ALA A 200 -13.17 10.24 -11.76
CA ALA A 200 -14.20 10.70 -12.68
C ALA A 200 -13.68 11.79 -13.63
N SER A 201 -12.90 12.75 -13.13
CA SER A 201 -12.27 13.81 -13.96
C SER A 201 -11.27 13.25 -14.98
N LEU A 202 -10.75 12.04 -14.76
CA LEU A 202 -9.86 11.33 -15.68
C LEU A 202 -10.63 10.37 -16.62
N GLY A 203 -11.97 10.35 -16.55
CA GLY A 203 -12.81 9.46 -17.34
C GLY A 203 -12.91 8.02 -16.78
N LEU A 204 -12.43 7.81 -15.55
CA LEU A 204 -12.50 6.52 -14.83
C LEU A 204 -13.65 6.56 -13.82
N GLN A 205 -14.88 6.30 -14.28
CA GLN A 205 -16.08 6.34 -13.45
C GLN A 205 -16.56 4.95 -13.05
N ASN A 206 -17.11 4.83 -11.82
CA ASN A 206 -17.91 3.68 -11.39
C ASN A 206 -19.34 3.71 -11.98
N ALA A 207 -20.03 2.58 -11.92
CA ALA A 207 -21.41 2.45 -12.40
C ALA A 207 -22.43 3.31 -11.61
N GLU A 208 -22.13 3.71 -10.39
CA GLU A 208 -23.02 4.46 -9.49
C GLU A 208 -22.99 6.00 -9.65
N GLY A 209 -22.19 6.54 -10.57
CA GLY A 209 -22.06 7.98 -10.80
C GLY A 209 -23.19 8.65 -11.61
N VAL A 210 -24.29 7.95 -11.90
CA VAL A 210 -25.51 8.54 -12.46
C VAL A 210 -26.54 8.64 -11.33
N ILE A 211 -26.32 9.58 -10.43
CA ILE A 211 -27.43 10.08 -9.63
C ILE A 211 -28.31 10.83 -10.62
N HIS A 212 -29.44 10.25 -10.96
CA HIS A 212 -30.52 10.96 -11.61
C HIS A 212 -30.91 12.14 -10.68
N GLU A 213 -30.51 13.34 -11.06
CA GLU A 213 -31.27 14.53 -10.67
C GLU A 213 -32.63 14.37 -11.37
N THR A 214 -33.57 13.75 -10.71
CA THR A 214 -34.99 13.85 -11.05
C THR A 214 -35.59 14.94 -10.19
N SER A 215 -35.93 16.03 -10.87
CA SER A 215 -36.92 17.07 -10.68
C SER A 215 -37.68 17.13 -9.35
#